data_bb95ba548d702a1370b520f27ec29f0d
#
_entry.id   bb95ba548d702a1370b520f27ec29f0d
#
_cell.length_a   1.000
_cell.length_b   1.000
_cell.length_c   1.000
_cell.angle_alpha   90.00
_cell.angle_beta   90.00
_cell.angle_gamma   90.00
#
_symmetry.space_group_name_H-M   'P 1'
#
loop_
_entity.id
_entity.type
_entity.pdbx_description
1 polymer ?
#
loop_
_entity_poly.entity_id
_entity_poly.type
_entity_poly.pdbx_seq_one_letter_code
_entity_poly.pdbx_strand_id
1 'polypeptide(L)'
;MTLTGINQLWVADIPYVRLKGEFVYLAVILDSFSRKVVGWAVDRTMMSHRLTVAALERAVADRQPQAGLVHHSDRGLQYASPEYVAALDKYGMVASMSRPANPYDNASWESFMKTLKQEEIYTNRYNDLEQLRTNIEEFIEEYYNRQRLHSALGYRSPEEFEQQSERKQPANSRGATVQFTVNDENEKQASTWITGEGDSNAVPFPRPQPF
;
A
#
# COMPACT_ATOMS: atom_id res chain seq x y z
N MET A 1 13.95 -10.47 -3.44
CA MET A 1 13.36 -10.19 -4.77
C MET A 1 14.00 -8.92 -5.30
N THR A 2 14.45 -8.88 -6.54
CA THR A 2 14.97 -7.67 -7.17
C THR A 2 13.90 -7.12 -8.11
N LEU A 3 13.40 -5.91 -7.82
CA LEU A 3 12.44 -5.25 -8.69
C LEU A 3 13.16 -4.65 -9.90
N THR A 4 12.63 -4.86 -11.09
CA THR A 4 13.19 -4.39 -12.36
C THR A 4 12.32 -3.36 -13.08
N GLY A 5 11.11 -3.13 -12.57
CA GLY A 5 10.14 -2.20 -13.17
C GLY A 5 8.99 -1.87 -12.23
N ILE A 6 8.16 -0.95 -12.68
CA ILE A 6 6.90 -0.56 -12.02
C ILE A 6 5.89 -1.70 -12.07
N ASN A 7 4.90 -1.64 -11.17
CA ASN A 7 3.78 -2.58 -11.11
C ASN A 7 4.17 -4.06 -10.94
N GLN A 8 5.34 -4.32 -10.31
CA GLN A 8 5.75 -5.69 -9.92
C GLN A 8 5.38 -6.00 -8.47
N LEU A 9 5.52 -5.02 -7.59
CA LEU A 9 5.21 -5.15 -6.17
C LEU A 9 4.56 -3.85 -5.67
N TRP A 10 3.34 -3.94 -5.19
CA TRP A 10 2.69 -2.89 -4.43
C TRP A 10 2.69 -3.25 -2.94
N VAL A 11 2.96 -2.26 -2.11
CA VAL A 11 2.92 -2.39 -0.64
C VAL A 11 1.80 -1.51 -0.11
N ALA A 12 0.94 -2.09 0.74
CA ALA A 12 -0.20 -1.40 1.32
C ALA A 12 -0.20 -1.45 2.84
N ASP A 13 -0.67 -0.37 3.46
CA ASP A 13 -0.87 -0.27 4.90
C ASP A 13 -1.91 0.81 5.25
N ILE A 14 -2.38 0.83 6.51
CA ILE A 14 -3.44 1.71 7.00
C ILE A 14 -2.97 2.47 8.25
N PRO A 15 -2.21 3.56 8.10
CA PRO A 15 -1.96 4.46 9.23
C PRO A 15 -3.24 5.17 9.68
N TYR A 16 -3.25 5.56 10.95
CA TYR A 16 -4.28 6.46 11.47
C TYR A 16 -3.76 7.89 11.56
N VAL A 17 -4.66 8.84 11.37
CA VAL A 17 -4.43 10.28 11.53
C VAL A 17 -5.36 10.81 12.61
N ARG A 18 -4.84 11.63 13.50
CA ARG A 18 -5.64 12.25 14.56
C ARG A 18 -6.21 13.58 14.08
N LEU A 19 -7.53 13.67 14.06
CA LEU A 19 -8.27 14.94 13.97
C LEU A 19 -8.57 15.50 15.36
N LYS A 20 -9.21 16.67 15.41
CA LYS A 20 -9.58 17.39 16.66
C LYS A 20 -10.64 16.64 17.49
N GLY A 21 -10.61 15.40 17.71
CA GLY A 21 -11.56 14.67 18.57
C GLY A 21 -11.85 13.26 18.10
N GLU A 22 -11.33 12.89 16.95
CA GLU A 22 -11.49 11.55 16.40
C GLU A 22 -10.21 11.07 15.73
N PHE A 23 -10.10 9.76 15.52
CA PHE A 23 -9.11 9.17 14.64
C PHE A 23 -9.76 8.82 13.32
N VAL A 24 -9.04 9.04 12.24
CA VAL A 24 -9.39 8.63 10.90
C VAL A 24 -8.28 7.75 10.32
N TYR A 25 -8.61 6.96 9.34
CA TYR A 25 -7.73 5.96 8.76
C TYR A 25 -7.43 6.32 7.31
N LEU A 26 -6.17 6.20 6.93
CA LEU A 26 -5.68 6.47 5.59
C LEU A 26 -5.11 5.18 5.01
N ALA A 27 -5.82 4.51 4.10
CA ALA A 27 -5.23 3.43 3.33
C ALA A 27 -4.34 4.01 2.23
N VAL A 28 -3.14 3.45 2.08
CA VAL A 28 -2.18 3.87 1.04
C VAL A 28 -1.58 2.65 0.37
N ILE A 29 -1.38 2.74 -0.93
CA ILE A 29 -0.70 1.73 -1.75
C ILE A 29 0.47 2.39 -2.46
N LEU A 30 1.66 1.84 -2.27
CA LEU A 30 2.92 2.29 -2.86
C LEU A 30 3.42 1.28 -3.88
N ASP A 31 3.87 1.76 -5.04
CA ASP A 31 4.74 0.97 -5.91
C ASP A 31 6.15 0.92 -5.30
N SER A 32 6.63 -0.28 -4.99
CA SER A 32 7.91 -0.46 -4.30
C SER A 32 9.12 -0.14 -5.16
N PHE A 33 9.00 -0.17 -6.49
CA PHE A 33 10.08 0.16 -7.40
C PHE A 33 10.28 1.68 -7.53
N SER A 34 9.20 2.41 -7.76
CA SER A 34 9.23 3.86 -7.96
C SER A 34 9.00 4.67 -6.69
N ARG A 35 8.53 4.04 -5.61
CA ARG A 35 8.04 4.72 -4.40
C ARG A 35 6.84 5.64 -4.63
N LYS A 36 6.22 5.58 -5.81
CA LYS A 36 5.01 6.36 -6.11
C LYS A 36 3.84 5.84 -5.29
N VAL A 37 3.09 6.74 -4.68
CA VAL A 37 1.77 6.40 -4.15
C VAL A 37 0.84 6.24 -5.34
N VAL A 38 0.33 5.03 -5.53
CA VAL A 38 -0.54 4.65 -6.67
C VAL A 38 -2.01 4.60 -6.32
N GLY A 39 -2.32 4.47 -5.02
CA GLY A 39 -3.69 4.49 -4.54
C GLY A 39 -3.78 4.90 -3.08
N TRP A 40 -4.86 5.58 -2.74
CA TRP A 40 -5.13 5.98 -1.35
C TRP A 40 -6.62 6.26 -1.14
N ALA A 41 -7.05 6.14 0.11
CA ALA A 41 -8.39 6.49 0.55
C ALA A 41 -8.39 6.89 2.03
N VAL A 42 -9.34 7.73 2.45
CA VAL A 42 -9.51 8.17 3.86
C VAL A 42 -10.92 7.85 4.32
N ASP A 43 -11.04 7.26 5.52
CA ASP A 43 -12.33 6.95 6.14
C ASP A 43 -12.26 7.14 7.68
N ARG A 44 -13.41 7.35 8.32
CA ARG A 44 -13.54 7.40 9.79
C ARG A 44 -13.41 6.03 10.43
N THR A 45 -13.64 4.95 9.68
CA THR A 45 -13.63 3.59 10.22
C THR A 45 -12.57 2.72 9.55
N MET A 46 -11.72 2.10 10.36
CA MET A 46 -10.74 1.13 9.88
C MET A 46 -11.39 -0.19 9.43
N MET A 47 -12.52 -0.55 10.03
CA MET A 47 -13.26 -1.79 9.73
C MET A 47 -14.03 -1.74 8.40
N SER A 48 -14.00 -0.60 7.72
CA SER A 48 -14.62 -0.48 6.40
C SER A 48 -13.73 -1.16 5.36
N HIS A 49 -14.14 -2.35 4.88
CA HIS A 49 -13.59 -2.94 3.65
C HIS A 49 -13.59 -1.94 2.49
N ARG A 50 -14.48 -0.95 2.55
CA ARG A 50 -14.55 0.15 1.57
C ARG A 50 -13.27 0.98 1.53
N LEU A 51 -12.60 1.17 2.66
CA LEU A 51 -11.36 1.96 2.73
C LEU A 51 -10.24 1.32 1.90
N THR A 52 -9.95 0.03 2.14
CA THR A 52 -8.89 -0.69 1.42
C THR A 52 -9.25 -0.95 -0.03
N VAL A 53 -10.51 -1.34 -0.30
CA VAL A 53 -11.00 -1.55 -1.67
C VAL A 53 -10.98 -0.25 -2.47
N ALA A 54 -11.39 0.88 -1.88
CA ALA A 54 -11.35 2.17 -2.57
C ALA A 54 -9.91 2.59 -2.94
N ALA A 55 -8.94 2.38 -2.03
CA ALA A 55 -7.53 2.62 -2.34
C ALA A 55 -7.03 1.71 -3.48
N LEU A 56 -7.41 0.42 -3.46
CA LEU A 56 -7.04 -0.53 -4.51
C LEU A 56 -7.68 -0.18 -5.86
N GLU A 57 -8.96 0.16 -5.89
CA GLU A 57 -9.67 0.54 -7.11
C GLU A 57 -9.08 1.82 -7.73
N ARG A 58 -8.71 2.81 -6.90
CA ARG A 58 -7.99 4.00 -7.37
C ARG A 58 -6.65 3.63 -8.01
N ALA A 59 -5.87 2.77 -7.35
CA ALA A 59 -4.59 2.30 -7.87
C ALA A 59 -4.73 1.57 -9.20
N VAL A 60 -5.72 0.68 -9.32
CA VAL A 60 -5.98 -0.07 -10.55
C VAL A 60 -6.48 0.84 -11.66
N ALA A 61 -7.34 1.80 -11.38
CA ALA A 61 -7.85 2.75 -12.38
C ALA A 61 -6.74 3.60 -12.99
N ASP A 62 -5.79 4.06 -12.16
CA ASP A 62 -4.63 4.85 -12.60
C ASP A 62 -3.58 4.01 -13.35
N ARG A 63 -3.27 2.82 -12.82
CA ARG A 63 -2.10 2.03 -13.24
C ARG A 63 -2.40 0.93 -14.24
N GLN A 64 -3.64 0.42 -14.29
CA GLN A 64 -4.05 -0.71 -15.13
C GLN A 64 -3.01 -1.85 -15.14
N PRO A 65 -2.61 -2.38 -13.96
CA PRO A 65 -1.53 -3.34 -13.85
C PRO A 65 -1.88 -4.64 -14.57
N GLN A 66 -0.85 -5.30 -15.09
CA GLN A 66 -1.02 -6.65 -15.65
C GLN A 66 -1.22 -7.66 -14.51
N ALA A 67 -1.89 -8.77 -14.84
CA ALA A 67 -2.02 -9.90 -13.92
C ALA A 67 -0.64 -10.41 -13.46
N GLY A 68 -0.56 -10.87 -12.20
CA GLY A 68 0.67 -11.33 -11.58
C GLY A 68 1.41 -10.27 -10.75
N LEU A 69 0.89 -9.04 -10.67
CA LEU A 69 1.38 -8.05 -9.72
C LEU A 69 1.26 -8.60 -8.30
N VAL A 70 2.34 -8.51 -7.51
CA VAL A 70 2.32 -8.88 -6.10
C VAL A 70 1.81 -7.73 -5.26
N HIS A 71 0.73 -7.97 -4.51
CA HIS A 71 0.18 -7.03 -3.54
C HIS A 71 0.57 -7.47 -2.12
N HIS A 72 1.48 -6.73 -1.51
CA HIS A 72 1.99 -7.02 -0.17
C HIS A 72 1.34 -6.12 0.88
N SER A 73 0.81 -6.73 1.94
CA SER A 73 0.22 -6.01 3.08
C SER A 73 0.63 -6.64 4.41
N ASP A 74 0.29 -5.98 5.51
CA ASP A 74 0.33 -6.61 6.80
C ASP A 74 -0.79 -7.69 6.94
N ARG A 75 -0.83 -8.38 8.08
CA ARG A 75 -1.87 -9.37 8.39
C ARG A 75 -3.13 -8.74 8.99
N GLY A 76 -3.40 -7.49 8.71
CA GLY A 76 -4.60 -6.82 9.17
C GLY A 76 -5.88 -7.48 8.66
N LEU A 77 -6.92 -7.56 9.49
CA LEU A 77 -8.23 -8.14 9.14
C LEU A 77 -8.84 -7.49 7.89
N GLN A 78 -8.50 -6.25 7.61
CA GLN A 78 -8.98 -5.49 6.46
C GLN A 78 -8.50 -6.08 5.14
N TYR A 79 -7.23 -6.54 5.10
CA TYR A 79 -6.61 -7.17 3.94
C TYR A 79 -6.99 -8.65 3.78
N ALA A 80 -7.46 -9.28 4.86
CA ALA A 80 -7.99 -10.64 4.85
C ALA A 80 -9.51 -10.70 4.63
N SER A 81 -10.19 -9.56 4.44
CA SER A 81 -11.63 -9.56 4.20
C SER A 81 -11.97 -10.22 2.86
N PRO A 82 -13.10 -10.96 2.78
CA PRO A 82 -13.53 -11.61 1.55
C PRO A 82 -13.66 -10.64 0.37
N GLU A 83 -14.12 -9.42 0.64
CA GLU A 83 -14.28 -8.37 -0.37
C GLU A 83 -12.94 -7.91 -0.93
N TYR A 84 -11.91 -7.77 -0.07
CA TYR A 84 -10.59 -7.36 -0.51
C TYR A 84 -9.89 -8.46 -1.30
N VAL A 85 -9.98 -9.70 -0.82
CA VAL A 85 -9.43 -10.87 -1.53
C VAL A 85 -10.10 -11.02 -2.89
N ALA A 86 -11.42 -10.93 -2.97
CA ALA A 86 -12.15 -10.96 -4.25
C ALA A 86 -11.74 -9.83 -5.20
N ALA A 87 -11.41 -8.64 -4.66
CA ALA A 87 -10.91 -7.53 -5.47
C ALA A 87 -9.50 -7.83 -6.03
N LEU A 88 -8.60 -8.41 -5.24
CA LEU A 88 -7.29 -8.84 -5.74
C LEU A 88 -7.40 -9.89 -6.83
N ASP A 89 -8.24 -10.91 -6.62
CA ASP A 89 -8.49 -11.98 -7.59
C ASP A 89 -9.08 -11.43 -8.89
N LYS A 90 -10.04 -10.51 -8.81
CA LYS A 90 -10.65 -9.83 -9.96
C LYS A 90 -9.61 -9.16 -10.85
N TYR A 91 -8.55 -8.61 -10.26
CA TYR A 91 -7.47 -7.94 -11.00
C TYR A 91 -6.27 -8.84 -11.26
N GLY A 92 -6.35 -10.14 -10.94
CA GLY A 92 -5.28 -11.10 -11.13
C GLY A 92 -4.02 -10.82 -10.33
N MET A 93 -4.17 -10.20 -9.16
CA MET A 93 -3.07 -9.88 -8.26
C MET A 93 -2.72 -11.04 -7.34
N VAL A 94 -1.45 -11.19 -7.01
CA VAL A 94 -0.96 -12.20 -6.07
C VAL A 94 -0.87 -11.59 -4.68
N ALA A 95 -1.72 -12.07 -3.76
CA ALA A 95 -1.66 -11.63 -2.37
C ALA A 95 -0.39 -12.13 -1.69
N SER A 96 0.29 -11.24 -0.97
CA SER A 96 1.47 -11.53 -0.14
C SER A 96 1.32 -10.84 1.20
N MET A 97 1.56 -11.56 2.29
CA MET A 97 1.45 -11.01 3.64
C MET A 97 2.79 -11.05 4.37
N SER A 98 3.09 -9.99 5.10
CA SER A 98 4.31 -9.88 5.90
C SER A 98 4.46 -11.07 6.85
N ARG A 99 5.68 -11.64 6.93
CA ARG A 99 6.03 -12.54 8.03
C ARG A 99 6.14 -11.72 9.32
N PRO A 100 5.79 -12.29 10.50
CA PRO A 100 6.02 -11.60 11.75
C PRO A 100 7.50 -11.16 11.85
N ALA A 101 7.74 -9.88 12.14
CA ALA A 101 9.06 -9.30 12.40
C ALA A 101 10.07 -9.32 11.23
N ASN A 102 9.65 -9.16 9.98
CA ASN A 102 10.60 -8.92 8.88
C ASN A 102 10.63 -7.44 8.47
N PRO A 103 11.58 -6.63 8.99
CA PRO A 103 11.65 -5.18 8.72
C PRO A 103 12.12 -4.84 7.30
N TYR A 104 12.69 -5.81 6.55
CA TYR A 104 13.26 -5.52 5.23
C TYR A 104 12.20 -5.38 4.11
N ASP A 105 11.00 -5.90 4.34
CA ASP A 105 9.94 -5.89 3.32
C ASP A 105 9.24 -4.53 3.23
N ASN A 106 9.51 -3.59 4.16
CA ASN A 106 8.75 -2.37 4.30
C ASN A 106 9.54 -1.04 4.35
N ALA A 107 10.83 -1.04 3.98
CA ALA A 107 11.68 0.16 4.06
C ALA A 107 11.16 1.35 3.22
N SER A 108 10.51 1.08 2.08
CA SER A 108 9.87 2.12 1.25
C SER A 108 8.67 2.71 1.95
N TRP A 109 7.87 1.87 2.60
CA TRP A 109 6.72 2.25 3.40
C TRP A 109 7.11 3.09 4.62
N GLU A 110 8.09 2.63 5.40
CA GLU A 110 8.58 3.37 6.58
C GLU A 110 9.09 4.77 6.18
N SER A 111 9.80 4.86 5.06
CA SER A 111 10.27 6.13 4.51
C SER A 111 9.10 7.05 4.12
N PHE A 112 8.07 6.50 3.46
CA PHE A 112 6.85 7.25 3.14
C PHE A 112 6.15 7.75 4.40
N MET A 113 5.93 6.87 5.38
CA MET A 113 5.25 7.22 6.62
C MET A 113 5.97 8.30 7.41
N LYS A 114 7.31 8.23 7.45
CA LYS A 114 8.11 9.29 8.07
C LYS A 114 7.89 10.63 7.37
N THR A 115 7.92 10.62 6.04
CA THR A 115 7.69 11.82 5.22
C THR A 115 6.29 12.39 5.43
N LEU A 116 5.25 11.55 5.30
CA LEU A 116 3.85 11.95 5.51
C LEU A 116 3.65 12.58 6.90
N LYS A 117 4.16 11.93 7.94
CA LYS A 117 4.04 12.45 9.31
C LYS A 117 4.76 13.78 9.50
N GLN A 118 5.99 13.89 9.03
CA GLN A 118 6.83 15.07 9.26
C GLN A 118 6.46 16.26 8.38
N GLU A 119 6.10 16.01 7.13
CA GLU A 119 5.95 17.07 6.13
C GLU A 119 4.47 17.46 5.94
N GLU A 120 3.51 16.62 6.34
CA GLU A 120 2.08 16.89 6.21
C GLU A 120 1.34 16.85 7.57
N ILE A 121 1.32 15.69 8.26
CA ILE A 121 0.42 15.48 9.40
C ILE A 121 0.79 16.35 10.61
N TYR A 122 2.08 16.49 10.94
CA TYR A 122 2.52 17.26 12.11
C TYR A 122 2.61 18.77 11.86
N THR A 123 2.62 19.17 10.58
CA THR A 123 2.68 20.59 10.19
C THR A 123 1.30 21.23 10.08
N ASN A 124 0.27 20.41 9.91
CA ASN A 124 -1.09 20.88 9.69
C ASN A 124 -2.03 20.53 10.85
N ARG A 125 -3.13 21.28 10.94
CA ARG A 125 -4.26 21.00 11.83
C ARG A 125 -5.52 20.89 10.99
N TYR A 126 -6.17 19.74 11.06
CA TYR A 126 -7.38 19.47 10.30
C TYR A 126 -8.61 19.65 11.17
N ASN A 127 -9.56 20.44 10.71
CA ASN A 127 -10.85 20.67 11.39
C ASN A 127 -11.81 19.51 11.21
N ASP A 128 -11.79 18.91 10.02
CA ASP A 128 -12.67 17.81 9.63
C ASP A 128 -12.02 16.87 8.60
N LEU A 129 -12.76 15.81 8.25
CA LEU A 129 -12.31 14.78 7.32
C LEU A 129 -12.13 15.30 5.88
N GLU A 130 -12.96 16.24 5.45
CA GLU A 130 -12.88 16.77 4.09
C GLU A 130 -11.63 17.64 3.91
N GLN A 131 -11.31 18.45 4.90
CA GLN A 131 -10.05 19.20 4.88
C GLN A 131 -8.84 18.26 4.86
N LEU A 132 -8.85 17.23 5.71
CA LEU A 132 -7.78 16.21 5.66
C LEU A 132 -7.68 15.56 4.29
N ARG A 133 -8.82 15.16 3.69
CA ARG A 133 -8.84 14.53 2.37
C ARG A 133 -8.20 15.41 1.30
N THR A 134 -8.58 16.69 1.26
CA THR A 134 -8.02 17.66 0.31
C THR A 134 -6.51 17.83 0.49
N ASN A 135 -6.05 17.99 1.73
CA ASN A 135 -4.62 18.15 2.01
C ASN A 135 -3.82 16.88 1.67
N ILE A 136 -4.35 15.70 2.00
CA ILE A 136 -3.71 14.43 1.64
C ILE A 136 -3.65 14.24 0.11
N GLU A 137 -4.69 14.64 -0.60
CA GLU A 137 -4.70 14.62 -2.07
C GLU A 137 -3.60 15.51 -2.65
N GLU A 138 -3.53 16.76 -2.22
CA GLU A 138 -2.50 17.70 -2.64
C GLU A 138 -1.09 17.21 -2.27
N PHE A 139 -0.93 16.73 -1.03
CA PHE A 139 0.35 16.19 -0.57
C PHE A 139 0.81 14.99 -1.41
N ILE A 140 -0.07 14.02 -1.68
CA ILE A 140 0.30 12.81 -2.42
C ILE A 140 0.50 13.12 -3.90
N GLU A 141 -0.49 13.75 -4.55
CA GLU A 141 -0.51 13.86 -5.99
C GLU A 141 0.44 14.94 -6.51
N GLU A 142 0.46 16.11 -5.86
CA GLU A 142 1.26 17.22 -6.35
C GLU A 142 2.66 17.24 -5.72
N TYR A 143 2.74 17.09 -4.40
CA TYR A 143 4.03 17.23 -3.73
C TYR A 143 4.84 15.93 -3.74
N TYR A 144 4.33 14.84 -3.12
CA TYR A 144 5.10 13.61 -2.92
C TYR A 144 5.43 12.91 -4.22
N ASN A 145 4.45 12.73 -5.10
CA ASN A 145 4.64 12.00 -6.36
C ASN A 145 5.38 12.82 -7.43
N ARG A 146 5.20 14.16 -7.49
CA ARG A 146 5.69 15.00 -8.59
C ARG A 146 6.87 15.89 -8.23
N GLN A 147 6.97 16.39 -7.00
CA GLN A 147 7.95 17.42 -6.64
C GLN A 147 9.02 16.92 -5.69
N ARG A 148 8.64 16.06 -4.73
CA ARG A 148 9.55 15.63 -3.67
C ARG A 148 10.66 14.75 -4.22
N LEU A 149 11.92 15.16 -3.98
CA LEU A 149 13.09 14.41 -4.40
C LEU A 149 13.45 13.32 -3.40
N HIS A 150 13.75 12.12 -3.90
CA HIS A 150 14.11 10.96 -3.11
C HIS A 150 15.56 10.53 -3.38
N SER A 151 16.40 10.49 -2.33
CA SER A 151 17.80 10.07 -2.47
C SER A 151 17.94 8.66 -3.03
N ALA A 152 17.04 7.74 -2.65
CA ALA A 152 17.03 6.37 -3.17
C ALA A 152 16.63 6.27 -4.65
N LEU A 153 16.03 7.33 -5.22
CA LEU A 153 15.70 7.44 -6.64
C LEU A 153 16.70 8.33 -7.40
N GLY A 154 17.87 8.56 -6.80
CA GLY A 154 18.88 9.45 -7.38
C GLY A 154 18.43 10.91 -7.43
N TYR A 155 17.80 11.39 -6.36
CA TYR A 155 17.25 12.74 -6.22
C TYR A 155 16.27 13.11 -7.34
N ARG A 156 15.32 12.22 -7.59
CA ARG A 156 14.18 12.43 -8.49
C ARG A 156 12.88 12.24 -7.73
N SER A 157 11.82 12.85 -8.25
CA SER A 157 10.48 12.50 -7.80
C SER A 157 10.09 11.10 -8.29
N PRO A 158 9.12 10.43 -7.65
CA PRO A 158 8.60 9.16 -8.13
C PRO A 158 8.18 9.18 -9.59
N GLU A 159 7.47 10.23 -10.02
CA GLU A 159 6.99 10.38 -11.38
C GLU A 159 8.13 10.56 -12.39
N GLU A 160 9.11 11.42 -12.11
CA GLU A 160 10.30 11.58 -12.94
C GLU A 160 11.10 10.29 -13.06
N PHE A 161 11.19 9.52 -11.97
CA PHE A 161 11.89 8.25 -11.97
C PHE A 161 11.19 7.22 -12.86
N GLU A 162 9.85 7.13 -12.81
CA GLU A 162 9.08 6.26 -13.69
C GLU A 162 9.26 6.63 -15.17
N GLN A 163 9.08 7.90 -15.51
CA GLN A 163 9.23 8.39 -16.88
C GLN A 163 10.63 8.06 -17.46
N GLN A 164 11.67 8.18 -16.64
CA GLN A 164 13.01 7.84 -17.08
C GLN A 164 13.24 6.33 -17.23
N SER A 165 12.62 5.54 -16.35
CA SER A 165 12.71 4.07 -16.40
C SER A 165 12.02 3.51 -17.63
N GLU A 166 10.88 4.05 -18.00
CA GLU A 166 10.14 3.67 -19.21
C GLU A 166 10.92 3.99 -20.49
N ARG A 167 11.61 5.14 -20.53
CA ARG A 167 12.46 5.53 -21.67
C ARG A 167 13.67 4.62 -21.86
N LYS A 168 14.15 3.98 -20.78
CA LYS A 168 15.31 3.08 -20.80
C LYS A 168 14.95 1.63 -21.17
N GLN A 169 13.69 1.24 -21.05
CA GLN A 169 13.22 -0.09 -21.44
C GLN A 169 12.96 -0.12 -22.96
N PRO A 170 13.67 -0.95 -23.74
CA PRO A 170 13.36 -1.12 -25.16
C PRO A 170 11.95 -1.67 -25.31
N ALA A 171 11.25 -1.26 -26.38
CA ALA A 171 9.84 -1.56 -26.64
C ALA A 171 9.44 -3.06 -26.56
N ASN A 172 10.40 -3.97 -26.61
CA ASN A 172 10.20 -5.43 -26.57
C ASN A 172 10.11 -6.04 -25.18
N SER A 173 10.32 -5.29 -24.09
CA SER A 173 10.29 -5.84 -22.73
C SER A 173 9.02 -5.53 -21.94
N ARG A 174 8.00 -4.97 -22.57
CA ARG A 174 6.71 -4.61 -21.95
C ARG A 174 5.79 -5.80 -21.64
N GLY A 175 6.32 -6.98 -21.39
CA GLY A 175 5.55 -8.18 -21.12
C GLY A 175 6.31 -9.29 -20.40
N ALA A 176 7.43 -8.99 -19.78
CA ALA A 176 8.17 -10.01 -19.04
C ALA A 176 7.39 -10.38 -17.77
N THR A 177 6.62 -11.45 -17.82
CA THR A 177 6.01 -12.11 -16.67
C THR A 177 7.12 -12.58 -15.74
N VAL A 178 7.20 -12.00 -14.55
CA VAL A 178 8.10 -12.51 -13.51
C VAL A 178 7.53 -13.84 -13.03
N GLN A 179 8.20 -14.95 -13.31
CA GLN A 179 7.85 -16.23 -12.76
C GLN A 179 8.24 -16.25 -11.27
N PHE A 180 7.24 -16.28 -10.42
CA PHE A 180 7.42 -16.55 -9.00
C PHE A 180 7.41 -18.07 -8.81
N THR A 181 8.45 -18.62 -8.22
CA THR A 181 8.36 -19.92 -7.58
C THR A 181 7.66 -19.73 -6.25
N VAL A 182 6.36 -19.98 -6.23
CA VAL A 182 5.58 -20.08 -5.00
C VAL A 182 6.03 -21.38 -4.32
N ASN A 183 6.59 -21.29 -3.13
CA ASN A 183 6.84 -22.48 -2.33
C ASN A 183 5.48 -23.04 -1.89
N ASP A 184 5.25 -24.34 -2.06
CA ASP A 184 4.00 -25.09 -1.76
C ASP A 184 3.45 -24.88 -0.32
N GLU A 185 4.22 -24.33 0.57
CA GLU A 185 3.81 -24.00 1.95
C GLU A 185 2.81 -22.84 2.03
N ASN A 186 2.76 -21.94 1.02
CA ASN A 186 1.86 -20.78 1.03
C ASN A 186 0.43 -21.11 0.59
N GLU A 187 0.22 -22.08 -0.29
CA GLU A 187 -1.12 -22.51 -0.71
C GLU A 187 -1.89 -23.20 0.43
N LYS A 188 -1.19 -23.98 1.28
CA LYS A 188 -1.83 -24.62 2.44
C LYS A 188 -2.29 -23.63 3.51
N GLN A 189 -1.61 -22.49 3.64
CA GLN A 189 -2.00 -21.46 4.62
C GLN A 189 -3.19 -20.62 4.15
N ALA A 190 -3.30 -20.31 2.86
CA ALA A 190 -4.45 -19.61 2.31
C ALA A 190 -5.76 -20.40 2.46
N SER A 191 -5.72 -21.71 2.23
CA SER A 191 -6.90 -22.58 2.37
C SER A 191 -7.37 -22.74 3.82
N THR A 192 -6.48 -22.67 4.80
CA THR A 192 -6.83 -22.84 6.23
C THR A 192 -7.62 -21.62 6.78
N TRP A 193 -7.47 -20.44 6.20
CA TRP A 193 -8.19 -19.24 6.62
C TRP A 193 -9.64 -19.16 6.10
N ILE A 194 -9.94 -19.86 5.02
CA ILE A 194 -11.28 -19.90 4.42
C ILE A 194 -12.21 -20.84 5.18
N THR A 195 -11.69 -21.85 5.88
CA THR A 195 -12.49 -22.90 6.54
C THR A 195 -12.81 -22.65 8.01
N GLY A 196 -12.31 -21.57 8.63
CA GLY A 196 -12.72 -21.18 9.99
C GLY A 196 -12.34 -22.14 11.11
N GLU A 197 -11.47 -23.12 10.89
CA GLU A 197 -10.97 -24.01 11.93
C GLU A 197 -9.61 -23.53 12.43
N GLY A 198 -9.58 -22.89 13.59
CA GLY A 198 -8.30 -22.60 14.23
C GLY A 198 -8.32 -21.56 15.33
N ASP A 199 -8.15 -22.05 16.49
CA ASP A 199 -7.58 -21.46 17.72
C ASP A 199 -8.36 -20.40 18.50
N SER A 200 -8.88 -20.87 19.61
CA SER A 200 -9.62 -20.15 20.66
C SER A 200 -8.72 -19.32 21.61
N ASN A 201 -7.53 -18.90 21.21
CA ASN A 201 -6.61 -18.09 22.01
C ASN A 201 -6.32 -16.72 21.36
N ALA A 202 -7.35 -15.97 21.02
CA ALA A 202 -7.19 -14.59 20.62
C ALA A 202 -6.85 -13.71 21.85
N VAL A 203 -5.62 -13.27 21.95
CA VAL A 203 -5.18 -12.26 22.93
C VAL A 203 -5.83 -10.92 22.56
N PRO A 204 -6.49 -10.21 23.48
CA PRO A 204 -7.10 -8.92 23.17
C PRO A 204 -6.02 -7.87 22.85
N PHE A 205 -6.29 -7.06 21.82
CA PHE A 205 -5.40 -6.00 21.35
C PHE A 205 -5.03 -5.02 22.47
N PRO A 206 -3.77 -4.61 22.57
CA PRO A 206 -3.37 -3.52 23.44
C PRO A 206 -4.00 -2.20 22.92
N ARG A 207 -4.60 -1.44 23.84
CA ARG A 207 -5.07 -0.08 23.55
C ARG A 207 -3.89 0.78 23.10
N PRO A 208 -4.05 1.65 22.10
CA PRO A 208 -2.98 2.55 21.66
C PRO A 208 -2.55 3.44 22.83
N GLN A 209 -1.25 3.46 23.13
CA GLN A 209 -0.67 4.38 24.11
C GLN A 209 -0.67 5.79 23.54
N PRO A 210 -1.03 6.82 24.31
CA PRO A 210 -0.97 8.20 23.87
C PRO A 210 0.51 8.63 23.77
N PHE A 211 0.86 9.22 22.66
CA PHE A 211 2.11 9.99 22.49
C PHE A 211 1.88 11.43 22.81
#